data_8d1ab1e698b256e8e79888982cbdf2a6
#
_entry.id   8d1ab1e698b256e8e79888982cbdf2a6
#
_cell.length_a   1.000
_cell.length_b   1.000
_cell.length_c   1.000
_cell.angle_alpha   90.00
_cell.angle_beta   90.00
_cell.angle_gamma   90.00
#
_symmetry.space_group_name_H-M   'P 1'
#
loop_
_entity.id
_entity.type
_entity.pdbx_description
1 polymer ?
#
loop_
_entity_poly.entity_id
_entity_poly.type
_entity_poly.pdbx_seq_one_letter_code
_entity_poly.pdbx_strand_id
1 'polypeptide(L)'
;MCSDDTLLARRLADDLVGGFEALALAYAGRLYAFALRLGAGREDAEEIAQDTLVRAYRALAGYDPVRRRELRLRAWLFAIALNVQRNRVRRHHLPSVPLEPQRAGNDGDETRATAPEPAADRREAPEALAEAGETRRGLAAALLTLPARLREAVVLRHVQGLSYAEAAEALGVPVGTVKAQVHRGTRLLRVALEAHDGERERITTQQTPSRWEVRR
;
A
#
# COMPACT_ATOMS: atom_id res chain seq x y z
N MET A 1 2.49 -19.43 -0.12
CA MET A 1 2.84 -18.06 0.30
C MET A 1 3.29 -17.93 1.77
N CYS A 2 3.05 -18.92 2.64
CA CYS A 2 3.59 -18.95 4.01
C CYS A 2 5.03 -19.49 4.11
N SER A 3 5.50 -20.24 3.11
CA SER A 3 6.84 -20.85 3.14
C SER A 3 7.97 -19.82 3.11
N ASP A 4 7.83 -18.76 2.31
CA ASP A 4 8.89 -17.76 2.11
C ASP A 4 9.12 -16.90 3.37
N ASP A 5 8.05 -16.50 4.06
CA ASP A 5 8.16 -15.71 5.29
C ASP A 5 8.81 -16.52 6.43
N THR A 6 8.51 -17.84 6.47
CA THR A 6 9.11 -18.74 7.46
C THR A 6 10.60 -18.95 7.17
N LEU A 7 10.98 -19.06 5.91
CA LEU A 7 12.40 -19.18 5.51
C LEU A 7 13.17 -17.89 5.83
N LEU A 8 12.57 -16.72 5.57
CA LEU A 8 13.17 -15.44 5.96
C LEU A 8 13.33 -15.30 7.47
N ALA A 9 12.33 -15.69 8.26
CA ALA A 9 12.42 -15.66 9.72
C ALA A 9 13.53 -16.57 10.26
N ARG A 10 13.71 -17.76 9.68
CA ARG A 10 14.84 -18.65 10.01
C ARG A 10 16.18 -18.01 9.64
N ARG A 11 16.29 -17.46 8.41
CA ARG A 11 17.51 -16.80 7.97
C ARG A 11 17.89 -15.61 8.86
N LEU A 12 16.90 -14.81 9.30
CA LEU A 12 17.11 -13.74 10.27
C LEU A 12 17.56 -14.23 11.65
N ALA A 13 17.17 -15.43 12.04
CA ALA A 13 17.60 -16.05 13.31
C ALA A 13 19.04 -16.53 13.23
N ASP A 14 19.45 -17.11 12.10
CA ASP A 14 20.76 -17.70 11.88
C ASP A 14 21.82 -16.63 11.53
N ASP A 15 21.47 -15.67 10.67
CA ASP A 15 22.30 -14.52 10.26
C ASP A 15 21.42 -13.27 10.13
N LEU A 16 21.57 -12.34 11.07
CA LEU A 16 20.77 -11.12 11.08
C LEU A 16 21.06 -10.24 9.87
N VAL A 17 22.32 -10.08 9.46
CA VAL A 17 22.70 -9.14 8.41
C VAL A 17 22.25 -9.66 7.05
N GLY A 18 22.63 -10.86 6.66
CA GLY A 18 22.24 -11.45 5.40
C GLY A 18 20.75 -11.79 5.32
N GLY A 19 20.15 -12.14 6.47
CA GLY A 19 18.70 -12.34 6.56
C GLY A 19 17.93 -11.04 6.39
N PHE A 20 18.46 -9.92 6.92
CA PHE A 20 17.82 -8.61 6.75
C PHE A 20 17.95 -8.05 5.34
N GLU A 21 19.06 -8.27 4.67
CA GLU A 21 19.22 -7.93 3.25
C GLU A 21 18.15 -8.63 2.40
N ALA A 22 17.97 -9.94 2.61
CA ALA A 22 16.92 -10.71 1.93
C ALA A 22 15.51 -10.19 2.26
N LEU A 23 15.25 -9.81 3.52
CA LEU A 23 14.00 -9.19 3.95
C LEU A 23 13.76 -7.87 3.22
N ALA A 24 14.76 -7.00 3.18
CA ALA A 24 14.67 -5.69 2.55
C ALA A 24 14.34 -5.82 1.05
N LEU A 25 15.04 -6.70 0.33
CA LEU A 25 14.78 -6.99 -1.08
C LEU A 25 13.35 -7.51 -1.31
N ALA A 26 12.87 -8.42 -0.45
CA ALA A 26 11.54 -9.01 -0.58
C ALA A 26 10.39 -8.04 -0.23
N TYR A 27 10.65 -7.08 0.65
CA TYR A 27 9.58 -6.27 1.23
C TYR A 27 9.61 -4.78 0.87
N ALA A 28 10.71 -4.20 0.39
CA ALA A 28 10.80 -2.76 0.09
C ALA A 28 9.67 -2.30 -0.86
N GLY A 29 9.52 -2.97 -2.00
CA GLY A 29 8.45 -2.64 -2.96
C GLY A 29 7.04 -2.88 -2.42
N ARG A 30 6.86 -3.88 -1.54
CA ARG A 30 5.57 -4.17 -0.90
C ARG A 30 5.20 -3.11 0.13
N LEU A 31 6.17 -2.61 0.90
CA LEU A 31 6.00 -1.52 1.87
C LEU A 31 5.68 -0.21 1.17
N TYR A 32 6.40 0.11 0.10
CA TYR A 32 6.12 1.26 -0.75
C TYR A 32 4.69 1.21 -1.29
N ALA A 33 4.30 0.11 -1.93
CA ALA A 33 2.96 -0.08 -2.47
C ALA A 33 1.88 -0.06 -1.37
N PHE A 34 2.19 -0.53 -0.16
CA PHE A 34 1.30 -0.45 0.99
C PHE A 34 1.04 1.00 1.40
N ALA A 35 2.09 1.81 1.52
CA ALA A 35 1.98 3.22 1.87
C ALA A 35 1.14 3.99 0.85
N LEU A 36 1.36 3.78 -0.45
CA LEU A 36 0.54 4.37 -1.53
C LEU A 36 -0.95 4.02 -1.38
N ARG A 37 -1.28 2.76 -1.09
CA ARG A 37 -2.67 2.30 -0.89
C ARG A 37 -3.31 2.90 0.36
N LEU A 38 -2.52 3.32 1.32
CA LEU A 38 -2.99 4.07 2.49
C LEU A 38 -3.13 5.57 2.26
N GLY A 39 -2.73 6.07 1.08
CA GLY A 39 -2.88 7.46 0.68
C GLY A 39 -1.64 8.32 0.88
N ALA A 40 -0.47 7.72 1.04
CA ALA A 40 0.79 8.44 0.99
C ALA A 40 1.10 8.93 -0.43
N GLY A 41 1.72 10.09 -0.57
CA GLY A 41 2.37 10.51 -1.81
C GLY A 41 3.57 9.61 -2.13
N ARG A 42 4.17 9.76 -3.31
CA ARG A 42 5.30 8.92 -3.74
C ARG A 42 6.52 9.07 -2.84
N GLU A 43 6.95 10.29 -2.59
CA GLU A 43 8.09 10.60 -1.71
C GLU A 43 7.83 10.08 -0.29
N ASP A 44 6.65 10.38 0.24
CA ASP A 44 6.23 9.87 1.54
C ASP A 44 6.22 8.34 1.61
N ALA A 45 5.79 7.66 0.54
CA ALA A 45 5.74 6.21 0.50
C ALA A 45 7.15 5.59 0.50
N GLU A 46 8.12 6.22 -0.18
CA GLU A 46 9.53 5.82 -0.15
C GLU A 46 10.12 5.98 1.26
N GLU A 47 9.92 7.14 1.88
CA GLU A 47 10.40 7.39 3.23
C GLU A 47 9.74 6.45 4.26
N ILE A 48 8.43 6.17 4.12
CA ILE A 48 7.73 5.23 5.00
C ILE A 48 8.31 3.81 4.84
N ALA A 49 8.61 3.38 3.62
CA ALA A 49 9.22 2.09 3.39
C ALA A 49 10.63 2.01 4.02
N GLN A 50 11.45 3.03 3.82
CA GLN A 50 12.80 3.13 4.40
C GLN A 50 12.75 3.18 5.94
N ASP A 51 11.93 4.08 6.53
CA ASP A 51 11.75 4.20 7.98
C ASP A 51 11.27 2.88 8.60
N THR A 52 10.38 2.17 7.90
CA THR A 52 9.89 0.86 8.34
C THR A 52 11.03 -0.14 8.41
N LEU A 53 11.86 -0.23 7.37
CA LEU A 53 13.00 -1.14 7.34
C LEU A 53 14.05 -0.80 8.40
N VAL A 54 14.36 0.47 8.59
CA VAL A 54 15.29 0.92 9.65
C VAL A 54 14.79 0.53 11.04
N ARG A 55 13.50 0.75 11.33
CA ARG A 55 12.88 0.38 12.61
C ARG A 55 12.84 -1.14 12.77
N ALA A 56 12.54 -1.86 11.71
CA ALA A 56 12.55 -3.33 11.71
C ALA A 56 13.95 -3.88 12.03
N TYR A 57 15.00 -3.37 11.41
CA TYR A 57 16.36 -3.77 11.70
C TYR A 57 16.75 -3.54 13.17
N ARG A 58 16.48 -2.34 13.68
CA ARG A 58 16.76 -1.98 15.07
C ARG A 58 16.03 -2.89 16.07
N ALA A 59 14.77 -3.20 15.79
CA ALA A 59 14.01 -4.11 16.64
C ALA A 59 14.53 -5.55 16.57
N LEU A 60 14.85 -6.05 15.36
CA LEU A 60 15.43 -7.38 15.16
C LEU A 60 16.81 -7.53 15.83
N ALA A 61 17.61 -6.46 15.83
CA ALA A 61 18.92 -6.47 16.53
C ALA A 61 18.76 -6.68 18.04
N GLY A 62 17.66 -6.21 18.63
CA GLY A 62 17.33 -6.42 20.04
C GLY A 62 16.65 -7.76 20.38
N TYR A 63 16.26 -8.55 19.36
CA TYR A 63 15.63 -9.85 19.60
C TYR A 63 16.65 -10.97 19.60
N ASP A 64 16.46 -11.98 20.47
CA ASP A 64 17.23 -13.22 20.43
C ASP A 64 16.83 -14.06 19.17
N PRO A 65 17.67 -15.05 18.78
CA PRO A 65 17.43 -15.88 17.60
C PRO A 65 16.11 -16.66 17.65
N VAL A 66 15.67 -17.11 18.82
CA VAL A 66 14.43 -17.88 18.98
C VAL A 66 13.23 -16.98 18.64
N ARG A 67 13.20 -15.77 19.22
CA ARG A 67 12.16 -14.80 18.95
C ARG A 67 12.11 -14.39 17.47
N ARG A 68 13.26 -14.22 16.80
CA ARG A 68 13.32 -13.93 15.37
C ARG A 68 12.69 -15.05 14.55
N ARG A 69 12.93 -16.31 14.90
CA ARG A 69 12.42 -17.50 14.20
C ARG A 69 10.91 -17.68 14.34
N GLU A 70 10.35 -17.31 15.48
CA GLU A 70 8.91 -17.41 15.79
C GLU A 70 8.10 -16.22 15.32
N LEU A 71 8.78 -15.17 14.82
CA LEU A 71 8.12 -13.93 14.44
C LEU A 71 7.17 -14.14 13.25
N ARG A 72 5.93 -13.67 13.38
CA ARG A 72 5.00 -13.54 12.27
C ARG A 72 5.42 -12.36 11.40
N LEU A 73 6.49 -12.57 10.63
CA LEU A 73 7.29 -11.55 9.97
C LEU A 73 6.45 -10.54 9.19
N ARG A 74 5.49 -11.03 8.39
CA ARG A 74 4.62 -10.18 7.58
C ARG A 74 3.74 -9.27 8.45
N ALA A 75 2.99 -9.84 9.37
CA ALA A 75 2.09 -9.08 10.23
C ALA A 75 2.84 -8.04 11.05
N TRP A 76 3.98 -8.43 11.62
CA TRP A 76 4.84 -7.55 12.38
C TRP A 76 5.41 -6.40 11.55
N LEU A 77 5.87 -6.67 10.33
CA LEU A 77 6.45 -5.64 9.47
C LEU A 77 5.40 -4.62 9.01
N PHE A 78 4.20 -5.09 8.62
CA PHE A 78 3.10 -4.18 8.26
C PHE A 78 2.53 -3.42 9.47
N ALA A 79 2.61 -3.95 10.69
CA ALA A 79 2.30 -3.19 11.90
C ALA A 79 3.27 -2.01 12.10
N ILE A 80 4.57 -2.22 11.88
CA ILE A 80 5.56 -1.13 11.92
C ILE A 80 5.24 -0.10 10.84
N ALA A 81 5.01 -0.52 9.59
CA ALA A 81 4.69 0.37 8.48
C ALA A 81 3.44 1.22 8.74
N LEU A 82 2.39 0.60 9.27
CA LEU A 82 1.16 1.29 9.65
C LEU A 82 1.40 2.36 10.73
N ASN A 83 2.20 2.05 11.74
CA ASN A 83 2.56 2.99 12.79
C ASN A 83 3.41 4.16 12.25
N VAL A 84 4.34 3.90 11.33
CA VAL A 84 5.11 4.94 10.65
C VAL A 84 4.17 5.87 9.87
N GLN A 85 3.28 5.32 9.06
CA GLN A 85 2.28 6.05 8.28
C GLN A 85 1.38 6.91 9.18
N ARG A 86 0.78 6.34 10.22
CA ARG A 86 -0.10 7.06 11.16
C ARG A 86 0.61 8.20 11.87
N ASN A 87 1.87 7.99 12.28
CA ASN A 87 2.67 9.02 12.93
C ASN A 87 2.99 10.17 11.98
N ARG A 88 3.25 9.87 10.69
CA ARG A 88 3.50 10.88 9.68
C ARG A 88 2.26 11.73 9.43
N VAL A 89 1.11 11.11 9.18
CA VAL A 89 -0.17 11.82 9.01
C VAL A 89 -0.47 12.72 10.21
N ARG A 90 -0.23 12.23 11.43
CA ARG A 90 -0.44 13.03 12.65
C ARG A 90 0.50 14.23 12.71
N ARG A 91 1.76 14.11 12.29
CA ARG A 91 2.71 15.24 12.27
C ARG A 91 2.31 16.31 11.26
N HIS A 92 1.84 15.93 10.10
CA HIS A 92 1.34 16.88 9.09
C HIS A 92 0.07 17.63 9.52
N HIS A 93 -0.71 17.07 10.45
CA HIS A 93 -1.92 17.73 10.99
C HIS A 93 -1.67 18.54 12.26
N LEU A 94 -0.47 18.49 12.86
CA LEU A 94 -0.10 19.39 13.95
C LEU A 94 0.26 20.73 13.32
N PRO A 95 -0.33 21.87 13.77
CA PRO A 95 0.11 23.18 13.31
C PRO A 95 1.59 23.33 13.68
N SER A 96 2.46 23.40 12.69
CA SER A 96 3.85 23.78 12.88
C SER A 96 3.83 25.23 13.37
N VAL A 97 4.29 25.47 14.58
CA VAL A 97 4.64 26.82 15.02
C VAL A 97 5.79 27.25 14.11
N PRO A 98 5.65 28.35 13.33
CA PRO A 98 6.69 28.77 12.40
C PRO A 98 7.91 29.24 13.21
N LEU A 99 8.98 28.49 13.11
CA LEU A 99 10.33 29.01 13.41
C LEU A 99 10.81 29.64 12.08
N GLU A 100 10.64 30.95 11.99
CA GLU A 100 11.14 31.90 10.99
C GLU A 100 11.02 31.57 9.47
N PRO A 101 10.72 32.55 8.62
CA PRO A 101 10.40 32.34 7.21
C PRO A 101 11.68 32.12 6.39
N GLN A 102 11.98 30.88 6.01
CA GLN A 102 12.83 30.67 4.87
C GLN A 102 12.00 30.86 3.59
N ARG A 103 12.51 31.76 2.76
CA ARG A 103 11.92 32.23 1.51
C ARG A 103 11.56 31.04 0.59
N ALA A 104 10.30 31.03 0.19
CA ALA A 104 9.77 30.16 -0.84
C ALA A 104 10.51 30.41 -2.16
N GLY A 105 11.22 29.40 -2.65
CA GLY A 105 11.52 29.24 -4.06
C GLY A 105 10.34 28.53 -4.72
N ASN A 106 9.62 29.26 -5.55
CA ASN A 106 8.55 28.75 -6.39
C ASN A 106 9.22 28.19 -7.66
N ASP A 107 9.26 26.89 -7.80
CA ASP A 107 9.47 26.26 -9.10
C ASP A 107 8.47 25.14 -9.26
N GLY A 108 7.44 25.44 -10.04
CA GLY A 108 6.51 24.46 -10.54
C GLY A 108 7.20 23.60 -11.59
N ASP A 109 7.24 22.30 -11.32
CA ASP A 109 7.39 21.31 -12.41
C ASP A 109 6.34 20.22 -12.21
N GLU A 110 5.32 20.31 -13.04
CA GLU A 110 4.33 19.25 -13.22
C GLU A 110 4.96 18.08 -13.98
N THR A 111 5.80 17.32 -13.33
CA THR A 111 6.27 16.04 -13.90
C THR A 111 5.31 14.95 -13.44
N ARG A 112 4.37 14.64 -14.30
CA ARG A 112 3.48 13.49 -14.27
C ARG A 112 4.31 12.20 -14.42
N ALA A 113 5.05 11.82 -13.38
CA ALA A 113 5.87 10.62 -13.37
C ALA A 113 5.00 9.39 -13.15
N THR A 114 4.95 8.55 -14.15
CA THR A 114 4.37 7.21 -14.17
C THR A 114 5.06 6.34 -13.11
N ALA A 115 4.27 5.67 -12.25
CA ALA A 115 4.80 4.73 -11.27
C ALA A 115 5.61 3.63 -11.95
N PRO A 116 6.74 3.18 -11.40
CA PRO A 116 7.36 1.94 -11.85
C PRO A 116 6.40 0.79 -11.52
N GLU A 117 5.93 0.11 -12.55
CA GLU A 117 5.18 -1.13 -12.44
C GLU A 117 6.06 -2.20 -11.80
N PRO A 118 5.53 -2.99 -10.85
CA PRO A 118 6.19 -4.23 -10.46
C PRO A 118 6.28 -5.11 -11.70
N ALA A 119 7.47 -5.63 -12.00
CA ALA A 119 7.75 -6.47 -13.14
C ALA A 119 6.73 -7.62 -13.22
N ALA A 120 5.77 -7.49 -14.11
CA ALA A 120 4.86 -8.54 -14.48
C ALA A 120 5.52 -9.41 -15.55
N ASP A 121 5.28 -10.70 -15.46
CA ASP A 121 5.79 -11.72 -16.37
C ASP A 121 5.41 -11.37 -17.83
N ARG A 122 6.40 -11.26 -18.70
CA ARG A 122 6.35 -10.65 -20.06
C ARG A 122 5.60 -11.48 -21.11
N ARG A 123 4.52 -12.18 -20.77
CA ARG A 123 3.77 -13.05 -21.71
C ARG A 123 2.32 -12.65 -21.96
N GLU A 124 1.84 -11.55 -21.40
CA GLU A 124 0.46 -11.10 -21.66
C GLU A 124 0.43 -10.10 -22.83
N ALA A 125 -0.62 -10.18 -23.64
CA ALA A 125 -0.84 -9.27 -24.76
C ALA A 125 -0.92 -7.81 -24.28
N PRO A 126 -0.47 -6.81 -25.09
CA PRO A 126 -0.43 -5.40 -24.69
C PRO A 126 -1.76 -4.84 -24.19
N GLU A 127 -2.88 -5.32 -24.74
CA GLU A 127 -4.24 -4.93 -24.35
C GLU A 127 -4.59 -5.43 -22.94
N ALA A 128 -4.28 -6.68 -22.62
CA ALA A 128 -4.51 -7.26 -21.28
C ALA A 128 -3.67 -6.56 -20.19
N LEU A 129 -2.46 -6.12 -20.53
CA LEU A 129 -1.61 -5.33 -19.65
C LEU A 129 -2.17 -3.92 -19.40
N ALA A 130 -2.72 -3.30 -20.45
CA ALA A 130 -3.35 -1.98 -20.33
C ALA A 130 -4.62 -2.04 -19.45
N GLU A 131 -5.49 -3.01 -19.67
CA GLU A 131 -6.70 -3.25 -18.88
C GLU A 131 -6.37 -3.56 -17.41
N ALA A 132 -5.36 -4.42 -17.18
CA ALA A 132 -4.90 -4.72 -15.82
C ALA A 132 -4.33 -3.47 -15.12
N GLY A 133 -3.63 -2.60 -15.84
CA GLY A 133 -3.12 -1.33 -15.34
C GLY A 133 -4.24 -0.36 -14.97
N GLU A 134 -5.28 -0.27 -15.78
CA GLU A 134 -6.46 0.55 -15.51
C GLU A 134 -7.27 0.03 -14.33
N THR A 135 -7.53 -1.26 -14.27
CA THR A 135 -8.21 -1.90 -13.14
C THR A 135 -7.47 -1.66 -11.82
N ARG A 136 -6.13 -1.75 -11.84
CA ARG A 136 -5.30 -1.43 -10.66
C ARG A 136 -5.42 0.05 -10.25
N ARG A 137 -5.45 0.98 -11.22
CA ARG A 137 -5.65 2.41 -10.95
C ARG A 137 -7.03 2.70 -10.39
N GLY A 138 -8.08 2.13 -10.95
CA GLY A 138 -9.46 2.23 -10.45
C GLY A 138 -9.58 1.71 -9.02
N LEU A 139 -9.01 0.55 -8.74
CA LEU A 139 -8.99 -0.02 -7.38
C LEU A 139 -8.22 0.87 -6.40
N ALA A 140 -7.08 1.43 -6.81
CA ALA A 140 -6.31 2.34 -5.97
C ALA A 140 -7.10 3.61 -5.65
N ALA A 141 -7.75 4.22 -6.64
CA ALA A 141 -8.61 5.38 -6.45
C ALA A 141 -9.80 5.06 -5.52
N ALA A 142 -10.49 3.94 -5.74
CA ALA A 142 -11.60 3.50 -4.91
C ALA A 142 -11.18 3.22 -3.45
N LEU A 143 -9.99 2.67 -3.21
CA LEU A 143 -9.45 2.52 -1.86
C LEU A 143 -9.28 3.86 -1.15
N LEU A 144 -8.88 4.90 -1.86
CA LEU A 144 -8.67 6.23 -1.29
C LEU A 144 -9.97 6.93 -0.89
N THR A 145 -11.12 6.55 -1.43
CA THR A 145 -12.43 7.07 -1.00
C THR A 145 -12.89 6.50 0.34
N LEU A 146 -12.32 5.38 0.78
CA LEU A 146 -12.70 4.78 2.06
C LEU A 146 -12.18 5.62 3.25
N PRO A 147 -12.95 5.70 4.35
CA PRO A 147 -12.42 6.18 5.63
C PRO A 147 -11.14 5.41 6.02
N ALA A 148 -10.14 6.12 6.55
CA ALA A 148 -8.79 5.56 6.81
C ALA A 148 -8.82 4.22 7.58
N ARG A 149 -9.62 4.12 8.65
CA ARG A 149 -9.72 2.89 9.45
C ARG A 149 -10.27 1.68 8.66
N LEU A 150 -11.20 1.92 7.73
CA LEU A 150 -11.75 0.85 6.88
C LEU A 150 -10.74 0.46 5.79
N ARG A 151 -10.07 1.44 5.21
CA ARG A 151 -9.00 1.26 4.22
C ARG A 151 -7.86 0.42 4.78
N GLU A 152 -7.34 0.76 5.97
CA GLU A 152 -6.29 0.03 6.66
C GLU A 152 -6.67 -1.45 6.84
N ALA A 153 -7.88 -1.72 7.36
CA ALA A 153 -8.36 -3.08 7.59
C ALA A 153 -8.50 -3.89 6.27
N VAL A 154 -9.05 -3.27 5.22
CA VAL A 154 -9.21 -3.90 3.90
C VAL A 154 -7.85 -4.18 3.27
N VAL A 155 -6.92 -3.23 3.30
CA VAL A 155 -5.58 -3.38 2.73
C VAL A 155 -4.80 -4.47 3.45
N LEU A 156 -4.79 -4.49 4.78
CA LEU A 156 -4.11 -5.54 5.55
C LEU A 156 -4.70 -6.93 5.26
N ARG A 157 -6.03 -7.05 5.22
CA ARG A 157 -6.69 -8.34 5.03
C ARG A 157 -6.61 -8.85 3.60
N HIS A 158 -6.98 -8.04 2.61
CA HIS A 158 -7.14 -8.49 1.22
C HIS A 158 -5.93 -8.26 0.34
N VAL A 159 -5.14 -7.20 0.58
CA VAL A 159 -3.95 -6.92 -0.23
C VAL A 159 -2.71 -7.56 0.38
N GLN A 160 -2.53 -7.46 1.70
CA GLN A 160 -1.37 -8.06 2.35
C GLN A 160 -1.61 -9.51 2.78
N GLY A 161 -2.85 -10.00 2.70
CA GLY A 161 -3.20 -11.39 2.98
C GLY A 161 -3.07 -11.80 4.45
N LEU A 162 -3.14 -10.84 5.39
CA LEU A 162 -3.12 -11.15 6.81
C LEU A 162 -4.43 -11.84 7.24
N SER A 163 -4.34 -12.76 8.19
CA SER A 163 -5.51 -13.27 8.88
C SER A 163 -6.20 -12.15 9.69
N TYR A 164 -7.45 -12.35 10.09
CA TYR A 164 -8.14 -11.38 10.96
C TYR A 164 -7.44 -11.17 12.30
N ALA A 165 -6.80 -12.21 12.85
CA ALA A 165 -6.04 -12.11 14.09
C ALA A 165 -4.77 -11.27 13.91
N GLU A 166 -4.01 -11.50 12.84
CA GLU A 166 -2.81 -10.72 12.51
C GLU A 166 -3.14 -9.26 12.19
N ALA A 167 -4.23 -9.02 11.46
CA ALA A 167 -4.68 -7.66 11.19
C ALA A 167 -5.16 -6.95 12.47
N ALA A 168 -5.77 -7.66 13.41
CA ALA A 168 -6.19 -7.13 14.71
C ALA A 168 -4.97 -6.72 15.56
N GLU A 169 -3.95 -7.56 15.58
CA GLU A 169 -2.68 -7.26 16.25
C GLU A 169 -2.01 -6.01 15.63
N ALA A 170 -1.90 -5.96 14.30
CA ALA A 170 -1.31 -4.83 13.58
C ALA A 170 -2.10 -3.52 13.77
N LEU A 171 -3.43 -3.58 13.83
CA LEU A 171 -4.30 -2.42 14.01
C LEU A 171 -4.42 -1.98 15.48
N GLY A 172 -4.10 -2.86 16.43
CA GLY A 172 -4.30 -2.64 17.86
C GLY A 172 -5.77 -2.63 18.28
N VAL A 173 -6.62 -3.44 17.63
CA VAL A 173 -8.07 -3.49 17.90
C VAL A 173 -8.56 -4.95 17.98
N PRO A 174 -9.73 -5.21 18.64
CA PRO A 174 -10.28 -6.58 18.72
C PRO A 174 -10.57 -7.18 17.33
N VAL A 175 -10.43 -8.50 17.21
CA VAL A 175 -10.69 -9.25 15.95
C VAL A 175 -12.09 -9.01 15.41
N GLY A 176 -13.11 -8.91 16.29
CA GLY A 176 -14.49 -8.59 15.91
C GLY A 176 -14.61 -7.23 15.24
N THR A 177 -13.84 -6.24 15.72
CA THR A 177 -13.78 -4.89 15.14
C THR A 177 -13.17 -4.94 13.73
N VAL A 178 -12.08 -5.71 13.53
CA VAL A 178 -11.47 -5.87 12.20
C VAL A 178 -12.44 -6.53 11.23
N LYS A 179 -13.12 -7.60 11.64
CA LYS A 179 -14.14 -8.25 10.79
C LYS A 179 -15.21 -7.26 10.34
N ALA A 180 -15.73 -6.45 11.27
CA ALA A 180 -16.73 -5.42 10.97
C ALA A 180 -16.18 -4.33 10.05
N GLN A 181 -14.94 -3.87 10.26
CA GLN A 181 -14.27 -2.87 9.41
C GLN A 181 -14.03 -3.41 8.00
N VAL A 182 -13.53 -4.63 7.87
CA VAL A 182 -13.31 -5.28 6.55
C VAL A 182 -14.63 -5.42 5.82
N HIS A 183 -15.68 -5.95 6.47
CA HIS A 183 -16.98 -6.11 5.82
C HIS A 183 -17.57 -4.77 5.35
N ARG A 184 -17.55 -3.74 6.19
CA ARG A 184 -18.02 -2.39 5.81
C ARG A 184 -17.16 -1.79 4.70
N GLY A 185 -15.84 -1.90 4.82
CA GLY A 185 -14.89 -1.38 3.82
C GLY A 185 -15.06 -2.05 2.46
N THR A 186 -15.21 -3.37 2.41
CA THR A 186 -15.45 -4.12 1.17
C THR A 186 -16.77 -3.73 0.51
N ARG A 187 -17.83 -3.50 1.31
CA ARG A 187 -19.12 -3.03 0.77
C ARG A 187 -19.00 -1.65 0.13
N LEU A 188 -18.35 -0.70 0.81
CA LEU A 188 -18.14 0.65 0.26
C LEU A 188 -17.23 0.61 -0.97
N LEU A 189 -16.20 -0.22 -0.96
CA LEU A 189 -15.30 -0.39 -2.09
C LEU A 189 -16.03 -0.90 -3.33
N ARG A 190 -16.95 -1.85 -3.16
CA ARG A 190 -17.79 -2.35 -4.26
C ARG A 190 -18.61 -1.22 -4.87
N VAL A 191 -19.30 -0.43 -4.05
CA VAL A 191 -20.09 0.72 -4.54
C VAL A 191 -19.22 1.74 -5.28
N ALA A 192 -18.01 2.02 -4.77
CA ALA A 192 -17.10 2.94 -5.42
C ALA A 192 -16.59 2.43 -6.77
N LEU A 193 -16.34 1.12 -6.90
CA LEU A 193 -15.93 0.49 -8.16
C LEU A 193 -17.07 0.47 -9.19
N GLU A 194 -18.28 0.11 -8.77
CA GLU A 194 -19.47 0.14 -9.64
C GLU A 194 -19.74 1.55 -10.18
N ALA A 195 -19.58 2.59 -9.36
CA ALA A 195 -19.70 3.97 -9.78
C ALA A 195 -18.62 4.37 -10.80
N HIS A 196 -17.39 3.92 -10.59
CA HIS A 196 -16.26 4.19 -11.49
C HIS A 196 -16.45 3.49 -12.86
N ASP A 197 -16.90 2.25 -12.88
CA ASP A 197 -17.15 1.51 -14.11
C ASP A 197 -18.32 2.11 -14.91
N GLY A 198 -19.40 2.52 -14.26
CA GLY A 198 -20.52 3.19 -14.90
C GLY A 198 -20.16 4.57 -15.49
N GLU A 199 -19.21 5.29 -14.89
CA GLU A 199 -18.71 6.55 -15.44
C GLU A 199 -17.84 6.33 -16.69
N ARG A 200 -17.04 5.27 -16.70
CA ARG A 200 -16.23 4.87 -17.86
C ARG A 200 -17.09 4.47 -19.06
N GLU A 201 -18.15 3.69 -18.86
CA GLU A 201 -19.07 3.30 -19.93
C GLU A 201 -19.74 4.51 -20.57
N ARG A 202 -20.11 5.53 -19.77
CA ARG A 202 -20.70 6.79 -20.28
C ARG A 202 -19.72 7.56 -21.15
N ILE A 203 -18.45 7.69 -20.72
CA ILE A 203 -17.41 8.41 -21.47
C ILE A 203 -17.12 7.69 -22.79
N THR A 204 -17.03 6.37 -22.80
CA THR A 204 -16.77 5.56 -23.99
C THR A 204 -17.92 5.67 -24.99
N THR A 205 -19.16 5.70 -24.50
CA THR A 205 -20.36 5.85 -25.36
C THR A 205 -20.46 7.24 -25.99
N GLN A 206 -19.99 8.29 -25.31
CA GLN A 206 -19.98 9.65 -25.84
C GLN A 206 -18.87 9.94 -26.85
N GLN A 207 -17.80 9.14 -26.84
CA GLN A 207 -16.66 9.28 -27.75
C GLN A 207 -16.78 8.46 -29.04
N THR A 208 -17.85 7.68 -29.23
CA THR A 208 -18.11 6.98 -30.49
C THR A 208 -18.88 7.94 -31.41
N PRO A 209 -18.23 8.59 -32.40
CA PRO A 209 -18.94 9.41 -33.37
C PRO A 209 -19.88 8.49 -34.17
N SER A 210 -21.14 8.85 -34.26
CA SER A 210 -22.13 8.11 -35.02
C SER A 210 -21.67 8.00 -36.48
N ARG A 211 -21.50 6.77 -36.94
CA ARG A 211 -20.93 6.36 -38.27
C ARG A 211 -21.70 6.90 -39.50
N TRP A 212 -22.71 7.75 -39.28
CA TRP A 212 -23.55 8.28 -40.34
C TRP A 212 -23.31 9.76 -40.72
N GLU A 213 -22.43 10.46 -39.96
CA GLU A 213 -22.13 11.89 -40.27
C GLU A 213 -21.01 12.10 -41.30
N VAL A 214 -20.45 11.06 -41.92
CA VAL A 214 -19.41 11.15 -42.94
C VAL A 214 -20.00 10.82 -44.33
N ARG A 215 -21.11 11.42 -44.68
CA ARG A 215 -21.59 11.49 -46.07
C ARG A 215 -22.40 12.79 -46.31
N ARG A 216 -21.71 13.87 -46.52
CA ARG A 216 -22.14 14.95 -47.44
C ARG A 216 -20.91 15.66 -48.00
#